data_51910028b4eda461dc927f8166b642ed
#
_entry.id   51910028b4eda461dc927f8166b642ed
#
_cell.length_a   1.000
_cell.length_b   1.000
_cell.length_c   1.000
_cell.angle_alpha   90.00
_cell.angle_beta   90.00
_cell.angle_gamma   90.00
#
_symmetry.space_group_name_H-M   'P 1'
#
loop_
_entity.id
_entity.type
_entity.pdbx_description
1 polymer ?
#
loop_
_entity_poly.entity_id
_entity_poly.type
_entity_poly.pdbx_seq_one_letter_code
_entity_poly.pdbx_strand_id
1 'polypeptide(L)'
;MGLRQIVHLTARSRSLAIRLRLAALGQFGTNPLLSTPGVPKPLARRGILTGGAAGVGLVVSGSVPSLAETASERHRKPSGEQRPFPPLVDDPEGILALPPGFAYEIVTYAGRTQLSDGQGPTPSNHDGTAVFDARRGRLRLIQNHELPAGSTLGVPHVPGTVYDPTAVMAGGCTVIETDRRGRNHGEWVGISGTLVNCAGGPTPWGTWLTCEETEIKAGTPWSGNGQSGTYSKDHGYVFEVFAGGRTEPAPIKAFGRYAHEALAVDPKRERVYLSEDASNPNGLFYRWTAPKGLRLGPDVAHMLGDTAGTLEAMAIIMDDGSVLPDVAYLTSAQLGRPFPVRWVNVPERDGQTTSVRKQFTDEITRGKKFEGVFGTEKGVYVVNSFAFNTGDLPADAVKHDGMVWFYSYAEQTITLVTYFPHQTTTDSGTAPRYDGVVFDGPDNVTVTPWGTLVLAEDGVGASHVLSSTPGGPTYAIARNQLNIGTAEAPEYSEFTGPTFTSDGKVLFVNIQTPGITLAVTGPWEKYLGRK
;
A
#
# COMPACT_ATOMS: atom_id res chain seq x y z
N MET A 1 -35.80 44.18 -13.96
CA MET A 1 -35.07 43.44 -15.01
C MET A 1 -34.04 42.61 -14.33
N GLY A 2 -34.32 41.32 -14.15
CA GLY A 2 -33.49 40.38 -13.44
C GLY A 2 -32.64 39.54 -14.38
N LEU A 3 -31.38 39.34 -14.02
CA LEU A 3 -30.55 38.31 -14.61
C LEU A 3 -30.38 37.18 -13.57
N ARG A 4 -30.87 35.99 -13.94
CA ARG A 4 -30.62 34.74 -13.24
C ARG A 4 -29.21 34.25 -13.63
N GLN A 5 -28.33 34.11 -12.68
CA GLN A 5 -27.09 33.34 -12.85
C GLN A 5 -27.42 31.87 -12.65
N ILE A 6 -27.20 31.09 -13.71
CA ILE A 6 -27.21 29.64 -13.67
C ILE A 6 -25.80 29.21 -13.25
N VAL A 7 -25.66 28.64 -12.06
CA VAL A 7 -24.42 28.02 -11.61
C VAL A 7 -24.41 26.58 -12.12
N HIS A 8 -23.56 26.29 -13.07
CA HIS A 8 -23.19 24.90 -13.42
C HIS A 8 -22.24 24.33 -12.37
N LEU A 9 -22.73 23.41 -11.57
CA LEU A 9 -21.87 22.51 -10.77
C LEU A 9 -21.35 21.41 -11.71
N THR A 10 -20.11 21.50 -12.08
CA THR A 10 -19.40 20.40 -12.74
C THR A 10 -19.02 19.34 -11.72
N ALA A 11 -19.22 18.09 -12.10
CA ALA A 11 -19.00 16.92 -11.27
C ALA A 11 -17.52 16.82 -10.81
N ARG A 12 -17.32 16.81 -9.52
CA ARG A 12 -16.03 16.48 -8.88
C ARG A 12 -15.79 14.97 -8.93
N SER A 13 -14.53 14.57 -8.93
CA SER A 13 -14.08 13.18 -9.08
C SER A 13 -14.82 12.20 -8.14
N ARG A 14 -15.12 11.00 -8.62
CA ARG A 14 -15.87 9.98 -7.88
C ARG A 14 -15.13 9.51 -6.61
N SER A 15 -13.81 9.49 -6.60
CA SER A 15 -12.99 9.16 -5.44
C SER A 15 -13.24 10.13 -4.27
N LEU A 16 -13.24 11.45 -4.53
CA LEU A 16 -13.55 12.44 -3.50
C LEU A 16 -15.03 12.37 -3.07
N ALA A 17 -15.94 11.95 -3.95
CA ALA A 17 -17.35 11.76 -3.63
C ALA A 17 -17.60 10.55 -2.73
N ILE A 18 -16.81 9.47 -2.88
CA ILE A 18 -16.87 8.30 -1.98
C ILE A 18 -16.31 8.67 -0.60
N ARG A 19 -15.18 9.36 -0.53
CA ARG A 19 -14.59 9.84 0.74
C ARG A 19 -15.52 10.86 1.46
N LEU A 20 -16.22 11.73 0.74
CA LEU A 20 -17.21 12.67 1.33
C LEU A 20 -18.56 12.02 1.71
N ARG A 21 -18.96 10.89 1.08
CA ARG A 21 -20.19 10.19 1.47
C ARG A 21 -20.04 9.39 2.75
N LEU A 22 -18.86 8.81 3.01
CA LEU A 22 -18.58 8.14 4.29
C LEU A 22 -18.65 9.11 5.47
N ALA A 23 -18.24 10.36 5.29
CA ALA A 23 -18.41 11.40 6.32
C ALA A 23 -19.89 11.81 6.55
N ALA A 24 -20.79 11.56 5.60
CA ALA A 24 -22.22 11.92 5.69
C ALA A 24 -23.13 10.80 6.25
N LEU A 25 -22.64 9.55 6.32
CA LEU A 25 -23.43 8.41 6.82
C LEU A 25 -23.35 8.20 8.35
N GLY A 26 -22.68 9.07 9.09
CA GLY A 26 -22.61 9.09 10.55
C GLY A 26 -23.91 9.45 11.29
N GLN A 27 -25.06 9.49 10.64
CA GLN A 27 -26.36 9.71 11.27
C GLN A 27 -27.24 8.46 11.19
N PHE A 28 -26.95 7.44 11.98
CA PHE A 28 -27.95 6.44 12.33
C PHE A 28 -28.17 6.41 13.84
N GLY A 29 -29.40 6.77 14.16
CA GLY A 29 -29.92 6.80 15.50
C GLY A 29 -29.88 5.42 16.17
N THR A 30 -29.70 5.46 17.47
CA THR A 30 -29.83 4.34 18.39
C THR A 30 -31.18 3.64 18.25
N ASN A 31 -31.15 2.38 17.85
CA ASN A 31 -32.29 1.47 18.02
C ASN A 31 -31.82 0.28 18.87
N PRO A 32 -32.44 0.02 20.00
CA PRO A 32 -32.07 -1.08 20.87
C PRO A 32 -32.77 -2.36 20.44
N LEU A 33 -32.13 -3.49 20.71
CA LEU A 33 -32.63 -4.85 20.67
C LEU A 33 -32.61 -5.57 19.31
N LEU A 34 -31.49 -6.23 19.03
CA LEU A 34 -31.53 -7.51 18.35
C LEU A 34 -30.60 -8.50 19.07
N SER A 35 -31.22 -9.59 19.47
CA SER A 35 -30.66 -10.73 20.17
C SER A 35 -29.56 -11.40 19.35
N THR A 36 -28.45 -11.68 20.00
CA THR A 36 -27.32 -12.46 19.47
C THR A 36 -27.73 -13.88 19.07
N PRO A 37 -27.43 -14.34 17.86
CA PRO A 37 -27.33 -15.77 17.57
C PRO A 37 -25.97 -16.28 18.08
N GLY A 38 -25.99 -17.45 18.68
CA GLY A 38 -24.86 -18.08 19.34
C GLY A 38 -23.72 -18.42 18.35
N VAL A 39 -22.52 -18.27 18.85
CA VAL A 39 -21.25 -18.62 18.21
C VAL A 39 -21.21 -20.14 17.92
N PRO A 40 -20.99 -20.57 16.68
CA PRO A 40 -20.67 -21.98 16.41
C PRO A 40 -19.22 -22.25 16.85
N LYS A 41 -19.03 -23.31 17.60
CA LYS A 41 -17.71 -23.84 17.99
C LYS A 41 -16.96 -24.33 16.74
N PRO A 42 -15.62 -24.21 16.67
CA PRO A 42 -14.85 -24.70 15.54
C PRO A 42 -14.89 -26.22 15.47
N LEU A 43 -15.30 -26.75 14.33
CA LEU A 43 -15.21 -28.16 13.98
C LEU A 43 -13.79 -28.47 13.49
N ALA A 44 -13.03 -29.15 14.32
CA ALA A 44 -11.73 -29.72 13.95
C ALA A 44 -11.90 -30.84 12.92
N ARG A 45 -11.45 -30.66 11.70
CA ARG A 45 -11.22 -31.76 10.76
C ARG A 45 -9.83 -32.36 11.01
N ARG A 46 -9.80 -33.55 11.59
CA ARG A 46 -8.63 -34.42 11.69
C ARG A 46 -8.26 -34.96 10.29
N GLY A 47 -7.07 -34.63 9.84
CA GLY A 47 -6.37 -35.36 8.78
C GLY A 47 -5.12 -36.01 9.38
N ILE A 48 -5.08 -37.33 9.35
CA ILE A 48 -3.98 -38.17 9.81
C ILE A 48 -2.86 -38.14 8.79
N LEU A 49 -1.62 -37.86 9.21
CA LEU A 49 -0.43 -38.33 8.50
C LEU A 49 0.63 -38.79 9.53
N THR A 50 0.92 -40.05 9.45
CA THR A 50 1.96 -40.79 10.18
C THR A 50 3.32 -40.69 9.52
N GLY A 51 4.38 -40.75 10.34
CA GLY A 51 5.76 -41.11 9.98
C GLY A 51 6.72 -39.95 9.94
N GLY A 52 7.78 -39.87 10.72
CA GLY A 52 8.70 -40.81 11.24
C GLY A 52 10.12 -40.24 11.18
N ALA A 53 10.80 -40.24 12.33
CA ALA A 53 12.25 -40.36 12.55
C ALA A 53 13.23 -39.20 12.32
N ALA A 54 13.71 -38.68 13.42
CA ALA A 54 15.09 -38.67 13.92
C ALA A 54 16.22 -37.91 13.16
N GLY A 55 16.90 -37.02 13.88
CA GLY A 55 18.33 -36.87 13.67
C GLY A 55 18.96 -35.50 13.92
N VAL A 56 19.56 -35.34 15.07
CA VAL A 56 20.81 -34.64 15.37
C VAL A 56 20.84 -33.11 15.27
N GLY A 57 21.10 -32.51 16.43
CA GLY A 57 21.37 -31.10 16.60
C GLY A 57 22.74 -30.65 16.08
N LEU A 58 22.77 -29.41 15.65
CA LEU A 58 23.99 -28.61 15.65
C LEU A 58 23.61 -27.19 16.05
N VAL A 59 24.19 -26.74 17.17
CA VAL A 59 24.14 -25.34 17.60
C VAL A 59 25.16 -24.58 16.77
N VAL A 60 24.68 -23.67 15.92
CA VAL A 60 25.52 -22.66 15.29
C VAL A 60 24.94 -21.29 15.64
N SER A 61 25.68 -20.53 16.41
CA SER A 61 25.50 -19.11 16.59
C SER A 61 25.71 -18.40 15.24
N GLY A 62 24.65 -17.95 14.61
CA GLY A 62 24.69 -17.26 13.33
C GLY A 62 23.81 -16.01 13.36
N SER A 63 24.41 -14.90 13.00
CA SER A 63 23.81 -13.60 12.71
C SER A 63 22.52 -13.75 11.89
N VAL A 64 21.51 -12.95 12.23
CA VAL A 64 20.21 -12.87 11.51
C VAL A 64 20.47 -12.43 10.06
N PRO A 65 20.14 -13.23 9.03
CA PRO A 65 20.25 -12.76 7.66
C PRO A 65 19.20 -11.67 7.42
N SER A 66 19.61 -10.57 6.79
CA SER A 66 18.67 -9.54 6.33
C SER A 66 17.77 -10.13 5.25
N LEU A 67 16.51 -9.68 5.16
CA LEU A 67 15.55 -10.08 4.12
C LEU A 67 16.10 -9.91 2.68
N ALA A 68 17.14 -9.07 2.51
CA ALA A 68 17.85 -8.88 1.26
C ALA A 68 18.76 -10.06 0.87
N GLU A 69 19.30 -10.81 1.82
CA GLU A 69 20.23 -11.91 1.52
C GLU A 69 19.53 -13.21 1.09
N THR A 70 18.30 -13.46 1.57
CA THR A 70 17.56 -14.68 1.21
C THR A 70 16.95 -14.67 -0.19
N ALA A 71 16.73 -13.49 -0.78
CA ALA A 71 16.24 -13.36 -2.16
C ALA A 71 17.36 -13.46 -3.22
N SER A 72 18.63 -13.27 -2.83
CA SER A 72 19.77 -13.11 -3.74
C SER A 72 20.32 -14.42 -4.32
N GLU A 73 20.19 -15.55 -3.62
CA GLU A 73 20.92 -16.76 -4.02
C GLU A 73 20.22 -17.67 -5.06
N ARG A 74 19.01 -17.35 -5.52
CA ARG A 74 18.27 -18.21 -6.48
C ARG A 74 17.91 -17.52 -7.80
N HIS A 75 18.70 -16.59 -8.28
CA HIS A 75 18.46 -15.99 -9.59
C HIS A 75 18.93 -16.89 -10.74
N ARG A 76 18.17 -17.95 -11.01
CA ARG A 76 18.13 -18.52 -12.36
C ARG A 76 17.48 -17.50 -13.30
N LYS A 77 18.04 -17.33 -14.52
CA LYS A 77 17.42 -16.52 -15.60
C LYS A 77 15.93 -16.81 -15.70
N PRO A 78 15.06 -15.82 -15.83
CA PRO A 78 13.63 -16.03 -15.98
C PRO A 78 13.36 -16.61 -17.37
N SER A 79 13.22 -17.92 -17.44
CA SER A 79 12.78 -18.65 -18.63
C SER A 79 11.70 -19.63 -18.21
N GLY A 80 10.49 -19.13 -18.05
CA GLY A 80 9.32 -19.95 -17.80
C GLY A 80 8.06 -19.09 -17.71
N GLU A 81 7.02 -19.49 -18.44
CA GLU A 81 5.70 -18.88 -18.30
C GLU A 81 5.13 -19.16 -16.92
N GLN A 82 4.54 -18.13 -16.30
CA GLN A 82 3.75 -18.30 -15.10
C GLN A 82 2.57 -19.24 -15.39
N ARG A 83 2.29 -20.17 -14.48
CA ARG A 83 1.11 -21.02 -14.62
C ARG A 83 -0.14 -20.21 -14.29
N PRO A 84 -1.22 -20.32 -15.09
CA PRO A 84 -2.49 -19.72 -14.73
C PRO A 84 -3.00 -20.30 -13.41
N PHE A 85 -3.59 -19.44 -12.58
CA PHE A 85 -4.34 -19.88 -11.41
C PHE A 85 -5.64 -20.56 -11.88
N PRO A 86 -6.15 -21.55 -11.15
CA PRO A 86 -7.50 -22.07 -11.38
C PRO A 86 -8.54 -20.97 -11.14
N PRO A 87 -9.75 -21.10 -11.70
CA PRO A 87 -10.87 -20.23 -11.39
C PRO A 87 -11.09 -20.05 -9.88
N LEU A 88 -11.43 -18.81 -9.48
CA LEU A 88 -11.79 -18.51 -8.10
C LEU A 88 -13.10 -19.22 -7.73
N VAL A 89 -13.16 -19.72 -6.52
CA VAL A 89 -14.36 -20.34 -5.93
C VAL A 89 -14.88 -19.39 -4.87
N ASP A 90 -16.17 -19.09 -4.94
CA ASP A 90 -16.85 -18.25 -3.97
C ASP A 90 -16.76 -18.84 -2.57
N ASP A 91 -16.49 -17.95 -1.61
CA ASP A 91 -16.45 -18.27 -0.20
C ASP A 91 -17.87 -18.31 0.38
N PRO A 92 -18.28 -19.42 1.00
CA PRO A 92 -19.58 -19.49 1.68
C PRO A 92 -19.77 -18.46 2.80
N GLU A 93 -18.67 -17.97 3.41
CA GLU A 93 -18.70 -16.92 4.42
C GLU A 93 -18.80 -15.51 3.82
N GLY A 94 -18.68 -15.40 2.49
CA GLY A 94 -18.81 -14.13 1.75
C GLY A 94 -17.69 -13.13 2.03
N ILE A 95 -16.47 -13.59 2.30
CA ILE A 95 -15.33 -12.72 2.59
C ILE A 95 -14.33 -12.71 1.43
N LEU A 96 -13.81 -13.87 1.03
CA LEU A 96 -12.70 -13.96 0.09
C LEU A 96 -12.82 -15.16 -0.86
N ALA A 97 -13.08 -14.93 -2.14
CA ALA A 97 -12.97 -15.97 -3.15
C ALA A 97 -11.52 -16.33 -3.42
N LEU A 98 -11.20 -17.61 -3.45
CA LEU A 98 -9.84 -18.14 -3.64
C LEU A 98 -9.82 -19.30 -4.65
N PRO A 99 -8.67 -19.58 -5.32
CA PRO A 99 -8.54 -20.76 -6.14
C PRO A 99 -8.58 -22.05 -5.29
N PRO A 100 -8.99 -23.20 -5.85
CA PRO A 100 -8.95 -24.49 -5.16
C PRO A 100 -7.57 -24.81 -4.59
N GLY A 101 -7.54 -25.24 -3.32
CA GLY A 101 -6.31 -25.58 -2.59
C GLY A 101 -5.67 -24.40 -1.84
N PHE A 102 -6.26 -23.23 -1.93
CA PHE A 102 -5.95 -22.08 -1.07
C PHE A 102 -6.95 -21.97 0.08
N ALA A 103 -6.54 -21.36 1.16
CA ALA A 103 -7.36 -21.09 2.33
C ALA A 103 -6.88 -19.82 3.03
N TYR A 104 -7.75 -19.17 3.80
CA TYR A 104 -7.38 -18.01 4.59
C TYR A 104 -7.73 -18.18 6.08
N GLU A 105 -7.05 -17.40 6.92
CA GLU A 105 -7.36 -17.19 8.34
C GLU A 105 -7.54 -15.68 8.55
N ILE A 106 -8.54 -15.27 9.34
CA ILE A 106 -8.68 -13.87 9.76
C ILE A 106 -7.69 -13.61 10.90
N VAL A 107 -6.73 -12.72 10.66
CA VAL A 107 -5.70 -12.33 11.63
C VAL A 107 -6.26 -11.31 12.62
N THR A 108 -6.86 -10.23 12.10
CA THR A 108 -7.54 -9.19 12.86
C THR A 108 -8.78 -8.71 12.11
N TYR A 109 -9.73 -8.22 12.85
CA TYR A 109 -10.97 -7.64 12.35
C TYR A 109 -11.30 -6.38 13.16
N ALA A 110 -11.31 -5.24 12.50
CA ALA A 110 -11.61 -3.95 13.10
C ALA A 110 -12.90 -3.96 13.93
N GLY A 111 -12.84 -3.38 15.12
CA GLY A 111 -13.98 -3.34 16.04
C GLY A 111 -14.29 -4.66 16.75
N ARG A 112 -13.71 -5.80 16.32
CA ARG A 112 -13.98 -7.13 16.90
C ARG A 112 -12.77 -7.71 17.65
N THR A 113 -11.60 -7.71 17.00
CA THR A 113 -10.34 -8.09 17.67
C THR A 113 -10.00 -7.04 18.72
N GLN A 114 -9.42 -7.44 19.84
CA GLN A 114 -9.04 -6.54 20.92
C GLN A 114 -7.54 -6.33 20.96
N LEU A 115 -7.12 -5.09 21.18
CA LEU A 115 -5.74 -4.76 21.46
C LEU A 115 -5.31 -5.39 22.79
N SER A 116 -4.13 -5.99 22.82
CA SER A 116 -3.64 -6.77 23.96
C SER A 116 -3.32 -5.94 25.21
N ASP A 117 -3.10 -4.65 25.03
CA ASP A 117 -2.81 -3.70 26.10
C ASP A 117 -4.08 -3.07 26.72
N GLY A 118 -5.26 -3.56 26.33
CA GLY A 118 -6.55 -3.10 26.88
C GLY A 118 -6.99 -1.73 26.36
N GLN A 119 -6.40 -1.24 25.26
CA GLN A 119 -6.73 0.06 24.68
C GLN A 119 -8.00 0.05 23.81
N GLY A 120 -8.71 -1.07 23.76
CA GLY A 120 -9.95 -1.21 22.99
C GLY A 120 -9.81 -2.16 21.80
N PRO A 121 -10.75 -2.08 20.85
CA PRO A 121 -10.70 -2.92 19.66
C PRO A 121 -9.67 -2.46 18.65
N THR A 122 -9.27 -3.38 17.75
CA THR A 122 -8.47 -3.10 16.55
C THR A 122 -9.08 -1.95 15.77
N PRO A 123 -8.28 -0.94 15.38
CA PRO A 123 -8.73 0.19 14.56
C PRO A 123 -9.20 -0.23 13.17
N SER A 124 -9.92 0.66 12.47
CA SER A 124 -10.40 0.40 11.10
C SER A 124 -9.39 0.77 10.01
N ASN A 125 -9.82 0.62 8.77
CA ASN A 125 -9.07 0.99 7.56
C ASN A 125 -7.64 0.44 7.57
N HIS A 126 -7.54 -0.89 7.51
CA HIS A 126 -6.27 -1.58 7.42
C HIS A 126 -5.63 -1.30 6.06
N ASP A 127 -4.36 -0.88 6.06
CA ASP A 127 -3.67 -0.50 4.84
C ASP A 127 -2.25 -1.08 4.79
N GLY A 128 -1.26 -0.33 4.29
CA GLY A 128 0.10 -0.80 4.09
C GLY A 128 0.61 -1.68 5.23
N THR A 129 1.12 -2.85 4.88
CA THR A 129 1.50 -3.87 5.86
C THR A 129 2.84 -4.49 5.47
N ALA A 130 3.69 -4.72 6.45
CA ALA A 130 4.88 -5.55 6.28
C ALA A 130 4.94 -6.66 7.32
N VAL A 131 5.50 -7.81 6.92
CA VAL A 131 5.71 -8.96 7.80
C VAL A 131 7.21 -9.16 8.09
N PHE A 132 7.53 -9.38 9.35
CA PHE A 132 8.89 -9.61 9.85
C PHE A 132 8.98 -10.93 10.59
N ASP A 133 10.07 -11.66 10.40
CA ASP A 133 10.38 -12.83 11.21
C ASP A 133 10.67 -12.41 12.66
N ALA A 134 10.05 -13.09 13.61
CA ALA A 134 10.22 -12.85 15.04
C ALA A 134 10.76 -14.09 15.75
N ARG A 135 11.15 -13.92 17.03
CA ARG A 135 11.71 -15.02 17.82
C ARG A 135 10.70 -16.18 17.96
N ARG A 136 11.21 -17.39 18.16
CA ARG A 136 10.42 -18.62 18.42
C ARG A 136 9.47 -18.99 17.27
N GLY A 137 9.81 -18.66 16.02
CA GLY A 137 9.00 -18.98 14.86
C GLY A 137 7.72 -18.15 14.72
N ARG A 138 7.62 -17.06 15.49
CA ARG A 138 6.55 -16.07 15.33
C ARG A 138 6.83 -15.15 14.16
N LEU A 139 5.80 -14.44 13.76
CA LEU A 139 5.85 -13.34 12.81
C LEU A 139 5.34 -12.07 13.50
N ARG A 140 5.79 -10.92 13.04
CA ARG A 140 5.21 -9.63 13.41
C ARG A 140 4.84 -8.86 12.17
N LEU A 141 3.60 -8.43 12.12
CA LEU A 141 3.14 -7.51 11.12
C LEU A 141 3.15 -6.10 11.72
N ILE A 142 3.54 -5.12 10.91
CA ILE A 142 3.25 -3.71 11.20
C ILE A 142 2.22 -3.31 10.18
N GLN A 143 1.10 -2.79 10.64
CA GLN A 143 -0.07 -2.48 9.84
C GLN A 143 -0.47 -1.03 10.01
N ASN A 144 -0.62 -0.34 8.90
CA ASN A 144 -1.15 1.01 8.85
C ASN A 144 -2.67 1.02 9.04
N HIS A 145 -3.15 2.15 9.56
CA HIS A 145 -4.57 2.49 9.61
C HIS A 145 -4.76 3.84 8.90
N GLU A 146 -5.26 3.79 7.67
CA GLU A 146 -5.49 4.96 6.83
C GLU A 146 -6.74 5.70 7.29
N LEU A 147 -6.59 6.52 8.31
CA LEU A 147 -7.70 7.17 8.99
C LEU A 147 -7.57 8.70 8.95
N PRO A 148 -8.58 9.40 8.41
CA PRO A 148 -8.68 10.85 8.54
C PRO A 148 -9.04 11.24 9.98
N ALA A 149 -8.80 12.51 10.31
CA ALA A 149 -9.17 13.05 11.61
C ALA A 149 -10.66 12.86 11.92
N GLY A 150 -10.96 12.49 13.16
CA GLY A 150 -12.33 12.27 13.63
C GLY A 150 -12.94 10.92 13.29
N SER A 151 -12.17 9.98 12.76
CA SER A 151 -12.63 8.59 12.57
C SER A 151 -13.02 7.95 13.91
N THR A 152 -14.13 7.22 13.91
CA THR A 152 -14.73 6.69 15.17
C THR A 152 -13.97 5.49 15.74
N LEU A 153 -13.25 4.75 14.91
CA LEU A 153 -12.47 3.57 15.28
C LEU A 153 -10.99 3.80 14.92
N GLY A 154 -10.43 4.83 15.55
CA GLY A 154 -9.05 5.28 15.35
C GLY A 154 -8.03 4.50 16.19
N VAL A 155 -6.75 4.72 15.88
CA VAL A 155 -5.63 4.20 16.66
C VAL A 155 -5.57 4.92 18.01
N PRO A 156 -5.64 4.20 19.13
CA PRO A 156 -5.62 4.82 20.46
C PRO A 156 -4.33 5.59 20.73
N HIS A 157 -4.45 6.75 21.38
CA HIS A 157 -3.31 7.54 21.83
C HIS A 157 -2.64 6.92 23.06
N VAL A 158 -1.63 6.11 22.83
CA VAL A 158 -0.85 5.48 23.91
C VAL A 158 0.35 6.38 24.26
N PRO A 159 0.60 6.68 25.54
CA PRO A 159 1.75 7.50 25.94
C PRO A 159 3.07 7.01 25.35
N GLY A 160 3.84 7.92 24.77
CA GLY A 160 5.12 7.62 24.11
C GLY A 160 5.01 7.18 22.65
N THR A 161 3.79 7.06 22.08
CA THR A 161 3.58 6.73 20.67
C THR A 161 2.89 7.84 19.88
N VAL A 162 2.52 8.96 20.51
CA VAL A 162 1.65 9.99 19.95
C VAL A 162 2.45 11.09 19.25
N TYR A 163 2.25 11.26 17.93
CA TYR A 163 2.84 12.37 17.20
C TYR A 163 2.07 13.67 17.41
N ASP A 164 0.88 13.82 16.90
CA ASP A 164 0.00 14.95 17.17
C ASP A 164 -0.97 14.58 18.29
N PRO A 165 -0.91 15.27 19.47
CA PRO A 165 -1.76 14.94 20.62
C PRO A 165 -3.20 15.44 20.46
N THR A 166 -3.56 16.09 19.36
CA THR A 166 -4.94 16.52 19.10
C THR A 166 -5.86 15.31 19.12
N ALA A 167 -6.87 15.32 19.99
CA ALA A 167 -7.68 14.13 20.32
C ALA A 167 -8.41 13.47 19.13
N VAL A 168 -8.55 14.21 18.03
CA VAL A 168 -9.22 13.72 16.81
C VAL A 168 -8.28 13.01 15.83
N MET A 169 -6.97 13.01 16.08
CA MET A 169 -6.02 12.27 15.25
C MET A 169 -6.29 10.78 15.38
N ALA A 170 -6.60 10.14 14.27
CA ALA A 170 -7.06 8.76 14.26
C ALA A 170 -6.09 7.79 13.57
N GLY A 171 -5.15 8.30 12.78
CA GLY A 171 -4.16 7.50 12.08
C GLY A 171 -3.08 6.93 12.98
N GLY A 172 -2.35 5.97 12.45
CA GLY A 172 -1.25 5.30 13.14
C GLY A 172 -0.97 3.91 12.58
N CYS A 173 -0.18 3.15 13.35
CA CYS A 173 0.08 1.75 13.05
C CYS A 173 -0.14 0.87 14.28
N THR A 174 -0.65 -0.34 14.05
CA THR A 174 -0.59 -1.43 15.04
C THR A 174 0.51 -2.42 14.69
N VAL A 175 0.98 -3.14 15.72
CA VAL A 175 1.91 -4.26 15.59
C VAL A 175 1.19 -5.51 16.02
N ILE A 176 1.15 -6.52 15.14
CA ILE A 176 0.41 -7.76 15.36
C ILE A 176 1.41 -8.92 15.45
N GLU A 177 1.38 -9.70 16.52
CA GLU A 177 2.16 -10.94 16.61
C GLU A 177 1.31 -12.12 16.17
N THR A 178 1.80 -12.90 15.19
CA THR A 178 1.12 -14.09 14.68
C THR A 178 2.01 -15.32 14.73
N ASP A 179 1.42 -16.51 14.60
CA ASP A 179 2.14 -17.70 14.16
C ASP A 179 2.19 -17.78 12.62
N ARG A 180 2.93 -18.78 12.10
CA ARG A 180 3.07 -19.00 10.64
C ARG A 180 1.78 -19.53 9.96
N ARG A 181 0.67 -19.61 10.68
CA ARG A 181 -0.67 -19.91 10.14
C ARG A 181 -1.58 -18.70 10.13
N GLY A 182 -1.06 -17.54 10.56
CA GLY A 182 -1.81 -16.30 10.64
C GLY A 182 -2.65 -16.13 11.92
N ARG A 183 -2.54 -17.03 12.90
CA ARG A 183 -3.27 -16.87 14.17
C ARG A 183 -2.71 -15.71 14.97
N ASN A 184 -3.56 -14.78 15.35
CA ASN A 184 -3.20 -13.65 16.20
C ASN A 184 -2.84 -14.13 17.62
N HIS A 185 -1.73 -13.64 18.15
CA HIS A 185 -1.22 -13.88 19.50
C HIS A 185 -1.09 -12.59 20.32
N GLY A 186 -1.41 -11.45 19.73
CA GLY A 186 -1.42 -10.15 20.37
C GLY A 186 -1.31 -9.04 19.33
N GLU A 187 -1.91 -7.91 19.66
CA GLU A 187 -1.88 -6.70 18.87
C GLU A 187 -1.74 -5.49 19.80
N TRP A 188 -0.89 -4.53 19.46
CA TRP A 188 -0.67 -3.32 20.24
C TRP A 188 -0.37 -2.12 19.36
N VAL A 189 -0.54 -0.92 19.89
CA VAL A 189 -0.22 0.32 19.18
C VAL A 189 1.29 0.46 18.99
N GLY A 190 1.73 0.66 17.76
CA GLY A 190 3.11 0.97 17.39
C GLY A 190 3.38 2.47 17.41
N ILE A 191 2.59 3.23 16.65
CA ILE A 191 2.60 4.70 16.58
C ILE A 191 1.15 5.19 16.48
N SER A 192 0.87 6.39 16.98
CA SER A 192 -0.46 7.01 16.91
C SER A 192 -0.37 8.53 16.76
N GLY A 193 -1.52 9.18 16.54
CA GLY A 193 -1.56 10.62 16.35
C GLY A 193 -0.96 11.08 15.02
N THR A 194 -0.78 10.18 14.08
CA THR A 194 -0.50 10.47 12.68
C THR A 194 -1.82 10.57 11.89
N LEU A 195 -1.75 10.78 10.58
CA LEU A 195 -2.92 11.08 9.77
C LEU A 195 -2.83 10.40 8.41
N VAL A 196 -3.90 9.67 8.02
CA VAL A 196 -3.99 9.01 6.70
C VAL A 196 -2.72 8.21 6.41
N ASN A 197 -2.43 7.23 7.27
CA ASN A 197 -1.30 6.32 7.04
C ASN A 197 -1.71 5.31 5.97
N CYS A 198 -1.37 5.60 4.71
CA CYS A 198 -1.72 4.79 3.57
C CYS A 198 -0.77 3.59 3.43
N ALA A 199 0.24 3.67 2.61
CA ALA A 199 1.22 2.61 2.48
C ALA A 199 2.56 2.95 3.19
N GLY A 200 3.68 2.53 2.60
CA GLY A 200 5.01 2.72 3.17
C GLY A 200 6.01 1.72 2.59
N GLY A 201 7.02 1.33 3.38
CA GLY A 201 8.00 0.35 2.95
C GLY A 201 8.78 -0.32 4.08
N PRO A 202 9.07 -1.63 3.96
CA PRO A 202 9.92 -2.33 4.91
C PRO A 202 11.39 -1.89 4.74
N THR A 203 12.09 -1.77 5.87
CA THR A 203 13.51 -1.48 5.85
C THR A 203 14.35 -2.75 5.90
N PRO A 204 15.59 -2.72 5.38
CA PRO A 204 16.51 -3.84 5.47
C PRO A 204 16.92 -4.19 6.91
N TRP A 205 16.70 -3.30 7.88
CA TRP A 205 17.04 -3.50 9.29
C TRP A 205 15.83 -3.89 10.15
N GLY A 206 14.68 -4.22 9.53
CA GLY A 206 13.53 -4.82 10.21
C GLY A 206 12.58 -3.85 10.89
N THR A 207 12.45 -2.64 10.35
CA THR A 207 11.42 -1.66 10.71
C THR A 207 10.52 -1.37 9.51
N TRP A 208 9.43 -0.67 9.76
CA TRP A 208 8.50 -0.19 8.75
C TRP A 208 8.57 1.33 8.68
N LEU A 209 8.64 1.88 7.49
CA LEU A 209 8.50 3.30 7.25
C LEU A 209 7.07 3.56 6.78
N THR A 210 6.23 4.12 7.66
CA THR A 210 4.84 4.47 7.36
C THR A 210 4.74 5.84 6.74
N CYS A 211 3.87 6.01 5.77
CA CYS A 211 3.67 7.23 5.01
C CYS A 211 2.36 7.92 5.38
N GLU A 212 2.38 9.23 5.58
CA GLU A 212 1.17 10.06 5.68
C GLU A 212 0.78 10.60 4.30
N GLU A 213 -0.38 10.21 3.78
CA GLU A 213 -0.91 10.67 2.49
C GLU A 213 -1.68 11.98 2.67
N THR A 214 -0.99 13.03 3.06
CA THR A 214 -1.59 14.36 3.29
C THR A 214 -0.55 15.48 3.21
N GLU A 215 -1.00 16.74 3.14
CA GLU A 215 -0.16 17.95 3.20
C GLU A 215 -0.68 18.95 4.23
N ILE A 216 -1.40 18.48 5.26
CA ILE A 216 -2.04 19.36 6.24
C ILE A 216 -0.99 20.04 7.12
N LYS A 217 -1.21 21.33 7.41
CA LYS A 217 -0.32 22.13 8.27
C LYS A 217 -0.90 22.35 9.65
N ALA A 218 -0.02 22.55 10.60
CA ALA A 218 -0.37 23.04 11.92
C ALA A 218 -1.21 24.34 11.82
N GLY A 219 -2.21 24.45 12.68
CA GLY A 219 -3.15 25.58 12.65
C GLY A 219 -4.27 25.46 11.62
N THR A 220 -4.26 24.48 10.71
CA THR A 220 -5.37 24.24 9.80
C THR A 220 -6.62 23.88 10.60
N PRO A 221 -7.78 24.52 10.36
CA PRO A 221 -9.04 24.17 11.02
C PRO A 221 -9.50 22.77 10.63
N TRP A 222 -10.04 22.07 11.60
CA TRP A 222 -10.69 20.77 11.42
C TRP A 222 -12.10 20.79 12.02
N SER A 223 -13.05 20.13 11.36
CA SER A 223 -14.39 19.90 11.90
C SER A 223 -14.95 18.57 11.38
N GLY A 224 -15.57 17.79 12.26
CA GLY A 224 -16.20 16.51 11.94
C GLY A 224 -16.84 15.89 13.17
N ASN A 225 -17.88 15.06 12.96
CA ASN A 225 -18.58 14.34 14.02
C ASN A 225 -19.04 15.23 15.21
N GLY A 226 -19.44 16.48 14.90
CA GLY A 226 -19.89 17.44 15.92
C GLY A 226 -18.75 18.07 16.75
N GLN A 227 -17.50 17.81 16.39
CA GLN A 227 -16.31 18.39 17.02
C GLN A 227 -15.62 19.36 16.04
N SER A 228 -14.79 20.25 16.56
CA SER A 228 -13.95 21.14 15.79
C SER A 228 -12.68 21.49 16.55
N GLY A 229 -11.63 21.88 15.83
CA GLY A 229 -10.34 22.23 16.40
C GLY A 229 -9.34 22.63 15.32
N THR A 230 -8.07 22.56 15.64
CA THR A 230 -6.97 22.77 14.70
C THR A 230 -5.92 21.68 14.89
N TYR A 231 -5.26 21.31 13.81
CA TYR A 231 -4.10 20.42 13.87
C TYR A 231 -2.97 21.11 14.64
N SER A 232 -2.32 20.39 15.55
CA SER A 232 -1.25 20.99 16.36
C SER A 232 0.13 20.83 15.73
N LYS A 233 0.26 19.97 14.73
CA LYS A 233 1.51 19.73 13.99
C LYS A 233 1.29 19.72 12.49
N ASP A 234 2.39 19.86 11.74
CA ASP A 234 2.40 19.60 10.30
C ASP A 234 2.36 18.09 10.05
N HIS A 235 1.62 17.67 9.03
CA HIS A 235 1.48 16.30 8.56
C HIS A 235 1.92 16.17 7.10
N GLY A 236 2.10 14.93 6.64
CA GLY A 236 2.62 14.61 5.31
C GLY A 236 4.08 14.17 5.37
N TYR A 237 4.45 13.46 6.42
CA TYR A 237 5.78 12.94 6.64
C TYR A 237 5.80 11.40 6.65
N VAL A 238 7.01 10.87 6.64
CA VAL A 238 7.30 9.46 6.88
C VAL A 238 7.74 9.27 8.33
N PHE A 239 7.31 8.17 8.95
CA PHE A 239 7.71 7.79 10.32
C PHE A 239 8.25 6.37 10.33
N GLU A 240 9.24 6.10 11.18
CA GLU A 240 9.76 4.75 11.39
C GLU A 240 9.02 4.06 12.52
N VAL A 241 8.58 2.81 12.31
CA VAL A 241 7.86 1.98 13.28
C VAL A 241 8.62 0.68 13.52
N PHE A 242 8.89 0.37 14.79
CA PHE A 242 9.66 -0.81 15.20
C PHE A 242 8.75 -2.00 15.48
N ALA A 243 8.97 -3.13 14.81
CA ALA A 243 8.26 -4.38 15.08
C ALA A 243 8.50 -4.92 16.50
N GLY A 244 9.57 -4.50 17.16
CA GLY A 244 9.98 -4.97 18.49
C GLY A 244 9.31 -4.28 19.66
N GLY A 245 8.64 -3.14 19.46
CA GLY A 245 8.16 -2.32 20.57
C GLY A 245 7.34 -1.12 20.13
N ARG A 246 7.13 -0.21 21.07
CA ARG A 246 6.52 1.09 20.80
C ARG A 246 7.55 2.03 20.19
N THR A 247 7.09 2.88 19.30
CA THR A 247 7.91 3.86 18.60
C THR A 247 7.66 5.24 19.18
N GLU A 248 8.73 5.93 19.57
CA GLU A 248 8.67 7.37 19.81
C GLU A 248 8.51 8.07 18.43
N PRO A 249 7.42 8.84 18.23
CA PRO A 249 7.11 9.35 16.92
C PRO A 249 7.96 10.56 16.57
N ALA A 250 8.83 10.41 15.59
CA ALA A 250 9.63 11.48 15.02
C ALA A 250 9.50 11.49 13.49
N PRO A 251 9.09 12.61 12.86
CA PRO A 251 8.95 12.69 11.41
C PRO A 251 10.31 12.71 10.73
N ILE A 252 10.46 11.98 9.64
CA ILE A 252 11.68 11.99 8.81
C ILE A 252 11.58 13.12 7.78
N LYS A 253 11.77 14.35 8.21
CA LYS A 253 11.61 15.54 7.36
C LYS A 253 12.58 15.61 6.20
N ALA A 254 13.70 14.93 6.29
CA ALA A 254 14.68 14.82 5.20
C ALA A 254 14.07 14.26 3.91
N PHE A 255 13.02 13.46 4.00
CA PHE A 255 12.34 12.87 2.84
C PHE A 255 11.31 13.80 2.20
N GLY A 256 11.08 14.99 2.78
CA GLY A 256 10.13 15.98 2.31
C GLY A 256 8.76 15.88 2.98
N ARG A 257 7.88 16.83 2.68
CA ARG A 257 6.49 16.89 3.15
C ARG A 257 5.53 17.03 1.97
N TYR A 258 4.84 15.97 1.67
CA TYR A 258 3.85 15.84 0.59
C TYR A 258 2.93 14.64 0.89
N ALA A 259 1.93 14.38 0.06
CA ALA A 259 1.06 13.21 0.21
C ALA A 259 1.85 11.93 -0.11
N HIS A 260 2.63 11.46 0.89
CA HIS A 260 3.42 10.24 0.75
C HIS A 260 2.52 9.03 0.64
N GLU A 261 2.74 8.23 -0.40
CA GLU A 261 2.03 6.97 -0.59
C GLU A 261 2.88 5.80 -0.10
N ALA A 262 3.94 5.48 -0.81
CA ALA A 262 4.79 4.34 -0.50
C ALA A 262 6.27 4.67 -0.69
N LEU A 263 7.14 3.76 -0.23
CA LEU A 263 8.57 3.92 -0.42
C LEU A 263 9.33 2.59 -0.48
N ALA A 264 10.56 2.67 -1.01
CA ALA A 264 11.52 1.56 -0.97
C ALA A 264 12.92 2.07 -0.61
N VAL A 265 13.61 1.31 0.25
CA VAL A 265 14.98 1.61 0.67
C VAL A 265 15.99 0.80 -0.14
N ASP A 266 16.97 1.46 -0.75
CA ASP A 266 18.16 0.84 -1.35
C ASP A 266 19.37 1.06 -0.43
N PRO A 267 19.69 0.10 0.46
CA PRO A 267 20.77 0.28 1.43
C PRO A 267 22.16 0.20 0.79
N LYS A 268 22.27 -0.36 -0.44
CA LYS A 268 23.56 -0.45 -1.13
C LYS A 268 24.01 0.89 -1.68
N ARG A 269 23.03 1.77 -2.03
CA ARG A 269 23.27 3.10 -2.58
C ARG A 269 22.89 4.22 -1.64
N GLU A 270 22.45 3.89 -0.43
CA GLU A 270 21.96 4.83 0.58
C GLU A 270 20.89 5.77 0.01
N ARG A 271 19.87 5.18 -0.62
CA ARG A 271 18.77 5.89 -1.29
C ARG A 271 17.42 5.40 -0.82
N VAL A 272 16.46 6.29 -0.89
CA VAL A 272 15.04 5.99 -0.69
C VAL A 272 14.28 6.47 -1.91
N TYR A 273 13.40 5.65 -2.45
CA TYR A 273 12.50 5.98 -3.55
C TYR A 273 11.09 6.10 -3.00
N LEU A 274 10.37 7.18 -3.34
CA LEU A 274 9.09 7.52 -2.72
C LEU A 274 8.08 7.93 -3.80
N SER A 275 6.82 7.58 -3.58
CA SER A 275 5.70 7.98 -4.42
C SER A 275 4.82 9.02 -3.74
N GLU A 276 4.10 9.79 -4.55
CA GLU A 276 3.13 10.79 -4.12
C GLU A 276 1.80 10.54 -4.82
N ASP A 277 0.75 10.17 -4.07
CA ASP A 277 -0.61 10.20 -4.61
C ASP A 277 -1.14 11.63 -4.57
N ALA A 278 -1.25 12.22 -5.73
CA ALA A 278 -1.76 13.57 -5.85
C ALA A 278 -2.38 13.86 -7.21
N SER A 279 -3.24 14.87 -7.22
CA SER A 279 -3.81 15.46 -8.44
C SER A 279 -3.83 17.00 -8.32
N ASN A 280 -3.93 17.68 -9.49
CA ASN A 280 -3.96 19.15 -9.60
C ASN A 280 -2.74 19.90 -9.02
N PRO A 281 -1.54 19.74 -9.55
CA PRO A 281 -1.11 18.83 -10.60
C PRO A 281 -0.91 17.41 -10.10
N ASN A 282 -0.76 16.46 -11.03
CA ASN A 282 -0.48 15.06 -10.74
C ASN A 282 0.79 14.88 -9.91
N GLY A 283 0.83 13.78 -9.13
CA GLY A 283 1.91 13.41 -8.23
C GLY A 283 3.23 13.11 -8.92
N LEU A 284 4.27 12.93 -8.12
CA LEU A 284 5.63 12.70 -8.57
C LEU A 284 6.20 11.41 -7.97
N PHE A 285 7.21 10.89 -8.65
CA PHE A 285 8.07 9.84 -8.12
C PHE A 285 9.42 10.43 -7.74
N TYR A 286 9.84 10.22 -6.49
CA TYR A 286 11.00 10.88 -5.90
C TYR A 286 12.13 9.90 -5.60
N ARG A 287 13.34 10.45 -5.50
CA ARG A 287 14.52 9.79 -4.96
C ARG A 287 15.16 10.68 -3.89
N TRP A 288 15.34 10.15 -2.70
CA TRP A 288 16.20 10.77 -1.71
C TRP A 288 17.54 10.03 -1.67
N THR A 289 18.66 10.78 -1.58
CA THR A 289 20.02 10.24 -1.50
C THR A 289 20.68 10.75 -0.23
N ALA A 290 21.25 9.85 0.56
CA ALA A 290 21.91 10.18 1.82
C ALA A 290 23.16 11.08 1.62
N PRO A 291 23.51 11.91 2.61
CA PRO A 291 24.78 12.62 2.62
C PRO A 291 25.97 11.66 2.49
N LYS A 292 27.02 12.10 1.83
CA LYS A 292 28.23 11.28 1.66
C LYS A 292 28.78 10.78 3.00
N GLY A 293 28.94 9.47 3.12
CA GLY A 293 29.49 8.81 4.31
C GLY A 293 28.46 8.45 5.38
N LEU A 294 27.21 8.87 5.24
CA LEU A 294 26.12 8.40 6.09
C LEU A 294 25.67 7.01 5.61
N ARG A 295 25.39 6.11 6.54
CA ARG A 295 24.79 4.80 6.30
C ARG A 295 23.40 4.79 6.91
N LEU A 296 22.41 4.38 6.12
CA LEU A 296 21.05 4.18 6.61
C LEU A 296 20.99 2.99 7.56
N GLY A 297 20.21 3.11 8.61
CA GLY A 297 20.04 2.11 9.65
C GLY A 297 18.82 2.40 10.52
N PRO A 298 18.57 1.63 11.57
CA PRO A 298 17.44 1.87 12.48
C PRO A 298 17.54 3.24 13.13
N ASP A 299 16.38 3.80 13.46
CA ASP A 299 16.23 5.13 14.05
C ASP A 299 16.60 6.27 13.09
N VAL A 300 16.13 6.12 11.83
CA VAL A 300 16.42 7.05 10.73
C VAL A 300 16.04 8.49 11.06
N ALA A 301 14.93 8.71 11.76
CA ALA A 301 14.48 10.05 12.10
C ALA A 301 15.48 10.83 12.96
N HIS A 302 16.13 10.15 13.92
CA HIS A 302 17.16 10.78 14.77
C HIS A 302 18.54 10.81 14.11
N MET A 303 18.78 9.96 13.12
CA MET A 303 20.03 9.96 12.35
C MET A 303 20.11 11.14 11.37
N LEU A 304 18.97 11.62 10.89
CA LEU A 304 18.90 12.63 9.83
C LEU A 304 18.48 13.99 10.40
N GLY A 305 19.24 15.02 10.08
CA GLY A 305 18.72 16.39 10.22
C GLY A 305 17.64 16.68 9.17
N ASP A 306 16.76 17.64 9.43
CA ASP A 306 15.58 17.99 8.63
C ASP A 306 15.88 18.21 7.13
N THR A 307 17.07 18.70 6.80
CA THR A 307 17.52 18.99 5.44
C THR A 307 18.61 18.05 4.93
N ALA A 308 18.85 16.93 5.63
CA ALA A 308 19.91 15.98 5.25
C ALA A 308 19.67 15.36 3.88
N GLY A 309 20.74 15.09 3.15
CA GLY A 309 20.69 14.46 1.84
C GLY A 309 20.07 15.32 0.74
N THR A 310 19.82 14.72 -0.40
CA THR A 310 19.25 15.37 -1.58
C THR A 310 17.96 14.68 -1.96
N LEU A 311 16.86 15.46 -2.04
CA LEU A 311 15.57 15.00 -2.55
C LEU A 311 15.42 15.47 -4.00
N GLU A 312 15.06 14.55 -4.89
CA GLU A 312 14.97 14.78 -6.34
C GLU A 312 13.67 14.18 -6.88
N ALA A 313 13.08 14.81 -7.89
CA ALA A 313 11.93 14.31 -8.65
C ALA A 313 12.39 13.68 -9.99
N MET A 314 11.66 12.68 -10.45
CA MET A 314 11.95 11.95 -11.68
C MET A 314 11.60 12.75 -12.93
N ALA A 315 12.47 12.71 -13.93
CA ALA A 315 12.22 13.16 -15.31
C ALA A 315 12.54 12.04 -16.30
N ILE A 316 11.55 11.55 -17.03
CA ILE A 316 11.70 10.57 -18.11
C ILE A 316 12.11 11.31 -19.37
N ILE A 317 13.19 10.86 -20.03
CA ILE A 317 13.75 11.50 -21.22
C ILE A 317 13.33 10.72 -22.47
N MET A 318 12.71 11.44 -23.40
CA MET A 318 12.28 10.89 -24.69
C MET A 318 13.42 10.88 -25.69
N ASP A 319 13.25 10.21 -26.85
CA ASP A 319 14.30 10.05 -27.88
C ASP A 319 14.78 11.38 -28.47
N ASP A 320 13.94 12.38 -28.52
CA ASP A 320 14.26 13.72 -28.98
C ASP A 320 14.95 14.60 -27.92
N GLY A 321 15.18 14.04 -26.73
CA GLY A 321 15.79 14.73 -25.59
C GLY A 321 14.79 15.54 -24.75
N SER A 322 13.53 15.59 -25.12
CA SER A 322 12.49 16.24 -24.33
C SER A 322 12.17 15.46 -23.05
N VAL A 323 11.58 16.13 -22.07
CA VAL A 323 11.02 15.49 -20.87
C VAL A 323 9.60 15.04 -21.17
N LEU A 324 9.25 13.79 -20.84
CA LEU A 324 7.87 13.31 -20.87
C LEU A 324 7.06 14.06 -19.78
N PRO A 325 6.03 14.84 -20.12
CA PRO A 325 5.33 15.66 -19.13
C PRO A 325 4.52 14.81 -18.13
N ASP A 326 3.90 13.72 -18.60
CA ASP A 326 3.09 12.82 -17.79
C ASP A 326 3.15 11.40 -18.37
N VAL A 327 3.15 10.39 -17.51
CA VAL A 327 3.17 8.97 -17.93
C VAL A 327 1.92 8.57 -18.72
N ALA A 328 0.82 9.29 -18.58
CA ALA A 328 -0.42 9.04 -19.32
C ALA A 328 -0.32 9.32 -20.84
N TYR A 329 0.78 9.89 -21.33
CA TYR A 329 1.06 9.93 -22.76
C TYR A 329 1.55 8.59 -23.34
N LEU A 330 1.89 7.62 -22.50
CA LEU A 330 2.38 6.30 -22.91
C LEU A 330 1.24 5.27 -22.88
N THR A 331 1.38 4.24 -23.71
CA THR A 331 0.40 3.18 -23.86
C THR A 331 1.06 1.82 -23.83
N SER A 332 0.31 0.76 -24.03
CA SER A 332 0.85 -0.60 -24.21
C SER A 332 1.88 -0.73 -25.32
N ALA A 333 1.94 0.21 -26.28
CA ALA A 333 2.95 0.23 -27.34
C ALA A 333 4.37 0.43 -26.79
N GLN A 334 4.52 0.97 -25.58
CA GLN A 334 5.80 1.18 -24.91
C GLN A 334 6.16 0.10 -23.90
N LEU A 335 5.37 -0.96 -23.78
CA LEU A 335 5.69 -2.09 -22.89
C LEU A 335 7.09 -2.65 -23.18
N GLY A 336 7.88 -2.82 -22.12
CA GLY A 336 9.24 -3.35 -22.19
C GLY A 336 10.30 -2.40 -22.73
N ARG A 337 9.93 -1.19 -23.16
CA ARG A 337 10.88 -0.18 -23.63
C ARG A 337 11.49 0.58 -22.44
N PRO A 338 12.83 0.60 -22.29
CA PRO A 338 13.50 1.41 -21.28
C PRO A 338 13.58 2.88 -21.73
N PHE A 339 13.33 3.81 -20.81
CA PHE A 339 13.48 5.25 -20.97
C PHE A 339 14.57 5.75 -20.02
N PRO A 340 15.53 6.57 -20.46
CA PRO A 340 16.47 7.22 -19.56
C PRO A 340 15.78 8.12 -18.53
N VAL A 341 16.28 8.11 -17.30
CA VAL A 341 15.78 8.95 -16.21
C VAL A 341 16.84 9.96 -15.79
N ARG A 342 16.43 11.22 -15.70
CA ARG A 342 17.16 12.29 -15.03
C ARG A 342 16.45 12.61 -13.70
N TRP A 343 17.22 12.93 -12.69
CA TRP A 343 16.71 13.34 -11.39
C TRP A 343 16.92 14.85 -11.21
N VAL A 344 15.86 15.56 -10.81
CA VAL A 344 15.80 17.03 -10.68
C VAL A 344 15.63 17.39 -9.23
N ASN A 345 16.49 18.24 -8.69
CA ASN A 345 16.45 18.64 -7.29
C ASN A 345 15.12 19.30 -6.93
N VAL A 346 14.55 18.89 -5.79
CA VAL A 346 13.40 19.55 -5.18
C VAL A 346 13.88 20.88 -4.55
N PRO A 347 13.32 22.01 -4.95
CA PRO A 347 13.76 23.32 -4.45
C PRO A 347 13.52 23.50 -2.95
N GLU A 348 12.30 23.20 -2.46
CA GLU A 348 11.92 23.34 -1.06
C GLU A 348 11.12 22.09 -0.65
N ARG A 349 11.79 21.16 0.04
CA ARG A 349 11.27 19.82 0.34
C ARG A 349 10.14 19.79 1.36
N ASP A 350 10.08 20.78 2.26
CA ASP A 350 9.08 20.79 3.35
C ASP A 350 7.74 21.39 2.90
N GLY A 351 7.65 21.93 1.67
CA GLY A 351 6.40 22.41 1.10
C GLY A 351 5.72 23.52 1.93
N GLN A 352 6.51 24.33 2.64
CA GLN A 352 5.96 25.33 3.57
C GLN A 352 5.24 26.47 2.85
N THR A 353 5.72 26.88 1.69
CA THR A 353 5.09 27.96 0.91
C THR A 353 4.20 27.37 -0.18
N THR A 354 4.70 26.37 -0.88
CA THR A 354 4.05 25.74 -2.03
C THR A 354 4.28 24.24 -1.96
N SER A 355 3.23 23.44 -2.16
CA SER A 355 3.32 21.98 -2.30
C SER A 355 4.50 21.58 -3.17
N VAL A 356 5.24 20.55 -2.79
CA VAL A 356 6.46 20.12 -3.47
C VAL A 356 6.23 19.94 -4.97
N ARG A 357 5.19 19.20 -5.37
CA ARG A 357 4.86 18.97 -6.78
C ARG A 357 4.52 20.23 -7.58
N LYS A 358 4.11 21.32 -6.93
CA LYS A 358 3.77 22.61 -7.56
C LYS A 358 4.98 23.52 -7.78
N GLN A 359 6.16 23.11 -7.30
CA GLN A 359 7.39 23.89 -7.47
C GLN A 359 8.07 23.67 -8.82
N PHE A 360 7.55 22.74 -9.64
CA PHE A 360 8.06 22.37 -10.94
C PHE A 360 7.11 22.79 -12.06
N THR A 361 7.70 23.07 -13.24
CA THR A 361 6.96 23.32 -14.49
C THR A 361 7.10 22.13 -15.44
N ASP A 362 8.06 22.14 -16.34
CA ASP A 362 8.18 21.18 -17.46
C ASP A 362 9.42 20.27 -17.32
N GLU A 363 10.19 20.42 -16.24
CA GLU A 363 11.46 19.74 -16.06
C GLU A 363 11.37 18.35 -15.44
N ILE A 364 10.18 17.90 -15.07
CA ILE A 364 9.91 16.60 -14.42
C ILE A 364 8.78 15.84 -15.10
N THR A 365 8.67 14.54 -14.82
CA THR A 365 7.56 13.70 -15.28
C THR A 365 6.55 13.50 -14.17
N ARG A 366 5.28 13.70 -14.48
CA ARG A 366 4.16 13.49 -13.59
C ARG A 366 3.49 12.15 -13.84
N GLY A 367 2.71 11.70 -12.88
CA GLY A 367 1.77 10.59 -13.06
C GLY A 367 0.62 10.75 -12.09
N LYS A 368 -0.60 10.51 -12.57
CA LYS A 368 -1.75 10.52 -11.70
C LYS A 368 -1.68 9.31 -10.77
N LYS A 369 -1.78 9.55 -9.45
CA LYS A 369 -1.79 8.51 -8.43
C LYS A 369 -0.57 7.57 -8.56
N PHE A 370 0.63 8.08 -8.26
CA PHE A 370 1.77 7.20 -7.99
C PHE A 370 1.55 6.54 -6.63
N GLU A 371 1.24 5.25 -6.65
CA GLU A 371 0.83 4.44 -5.52
C GLU A 371 1.99 3.57 -4.98
N GLY A 372 1.73 2.28 -4.80
CA GLY A 372 2.64 1.32 -4.22
C GLY A 372 4.04 1.30 -4.82
N VAL A 373 5.04 1.15 -3.97
CA VAL A 373 6.46 1.06 -4.33
C VAL A 373 7.07 -0.17 -3.69
N PHE A 374 7.85 -0.96 -4.45
CA PHE A 374 8.57 -2.12 -3.91
C PHE A 374 9.99 -2.22 -4.43
N GLY A 375 10.96 -2.24 -3.50
CA GLY A 375 12.39 -2.34 -3.80
C GLY A 375 12.88 -3.78 -3.99
N THR A 376 13.77 -3.96 -4.95
CA THR A 376 14.53 -5.18 -5.18
C THR A 376 16.02 -4.86 -5.24
N GLU A 377 16.89 -5.85 -5.29
CA GLU A 377 18.34 -5.61 -5.49
C GLU A 377 18.69 -4.92 -6.81
N LYS A 378 17.85 -5.06 -7.84
CA LYS A 378 18.10 -4.56 -9.18
C LYS A 378 17.46 -3.21 -9.47
N GLY A 379 16.41 -2.88 -8.75
CA GLY A 379 15.60 -1.69 -9.02
C GLY A 379 14.36 -1.63 -8.15
N VAL A 380 13.50 -0.70 -8.47
CA VAL A 380 12.26 -0.46 -7.74
C VAL A 380 11.06 -0.52 -8.71
N TYR A 381 10.02 -1.21 -8.28
CA TYR A 381 8.71 -1.14 -8.92
C TYR A 381 7.92 0.02 -8.33
N VAL A 382 7.17 0.72 -9.19
CA VAL A 382 6.22 1.76 -8.79
C VAL A 382 4.95 1.62 -9.62
N VAL A 383 3.82 1.87 -8.99
CA VAL A 383 2.47 1.72 -9.58
C VAL A 383 1.86 3.09 -9.84
N ASN A 384 1.10 3.20 -10.92
CA ASN A 384 0.07 4.24 -11.10
C ASN A 384 -1.28 3.54 -11.17
N SER A 385 -2.24 3.88 -10.31
CA SER A 385 -3.48 3.11 -10.25
C SER A 385 -4.39 3.37 -11.47
N PHE A 386 -4.76 4.59 -11.73
CA PHE A 386 -5.56 4.91 -12.92
C PHE A 386 -5.46 6.38 -13.33
N ALA A 387 -5.78 6.67 -14.60
CA ALA A 387 -5.86 8.02 -15.15
C ALA A 387 -6.97 8.09 -16.20
N PHE A 388 -8.23 8.15 -15.77
CA PHE A 388 -9.37 8.26 -16.67
C PHE A 388 -10.32 9.42 -16.34
N ASN A 389 -10.17 10.07 -15.20
CA ASN A 389 -10.92 11.28 -14.88
C ASN A 389 -10.30 12.49 -15.61
N THR A 390 -11.11 13.17 -16.40
CA THR A 390 -10.66 14.14 -17.40
C THR A 390 -10.17 15.48 -16.84
N GLY A 391 -10.37 15.78 -15.53
CA GLY A 391 -10.01 17.09 -14.97
C GLY A 391 -8.52 17.33 -14.78
N ASP A 392 -7.72 16.28 -14.70
CA ASP A 392 -6.33 16.32 -14.25
C ASP A 392 -5.34 15.82 -15.32
N LEU A 393 -5.83 15.38 -16.46
CA LEU A 393 -4.99 14.89 -17.56
C LEU A 393 -4.81 15.97 -18.63
N PRO A 394 -3.62 16.04 -19.25
CA PRO A 394 -3.45 16.79 -20.47
C PRO A 394 -4.48 16.37 -21.53
N ALA A 395 -4.88 17.30 -22.40
CA ALA A 395 -5.98 17.09 -23.34
C ALA A 395 -5.76 15.93 -24.33
N ASP A 396 -4.51 15.59 -24.61
CA ASP A 396 -4.06 14.55 -25.52
C ASP A 396 -3.49 13.30 -24.80
N ALA A 397 -3.57 13.24 -23.47
CA ALA A 397 -3.16 12.07 -22.72
C ALA A 397 -4.13 10.89 -22.92
N VAL A 398 -3.60 9.68 -22.85
CA VAL A 398 -4.36 8.45 -23.01
C VAL A 398 -4.85 7.99 -21.65
N LYS A 399 -6.15 7.73 -21.53
CA LYS A 399 -6.73 7.13 -20.32
C LYS A 399 -6.20 5.73 -20.13
N HIS A 400 -5.91 5.37 -18.87
CA HIS A 400 -5.53 4.02 -18.49
C HIS A 400 -6.14 3.64 -17.13
N ASP A 401 -6.27 2.35 -16.88
CA ASP A 401 -6.79 1.79 -15.63
C ASP A 401 -5.65 1.29 -14.73
N GLY A 402 -4.40 1.49 -15.14
CA GLY A 402 -3.22 1.26 -14.33
C GLY A 402 -1.96 1.02 -15.12
N MET A 403 -0.82 1.27 -14.48
CA MET A 403 0.52 1.03 -15.00
C MET A 403 1.43 0.53 -13.89
N VAL A 404 2.32 -0.41 -14.19
CA VAL A 404 3.43 -0.78 -13.31
C VAL A 404 4.74 -0.52 -14.03
N TRP A 405 5.63 0.18 -13.36
CA TRP A 405 6.93 0.59 -13.85
C TRP A 405 8.05 -0.10 -13.08
N PHE A 406 9.19 -0.32 -13.74
CA PHE A 406 10.42 -0.77 -13.13
C PHE A 406 11.57 0.19 -13.41
N TYR A 407 12.09 0.82 -12.35
CA TYR A 407 13.28 1.66 -12.44
C TYR A 407 14.53 0.82 -12.12
N SER A 408 15.46 0.71 -13.09
CA SER A 408 16.72 -0.03 -12.96
C SER A 408 17.79 0.83 -12.30
N TYR A 409 18.35 0.36 -11.19
CA TYR A 409 19.43 1.06 -10.49
C TYR A 409 20.73 1.13 -11.29
N ALA A 410 21.03 0.09 -12.06
CA ALA A 410 22.27 0.01 -12.84
C ALA A 410 22.20 0.85 -14.11
N GLU A 411 21.08 0.78 -14.81
CA GLU A 411 20.90 1.39 -16.12
C GLU A 411 20.38 2.83 -16.02
N GLN A 412 19.86 3.25 -14.87
CA GLN A 412 19.23 4.54 -14.66
C GLN A 412 18.09 4.78 -15.66
N THR A 413 17.32 3.73 -15.95
CA THR A 413 16.18 3.74 -16.87
C THR A 413 14.92 3.29 -16.15
N ILE A 414 13.77 3.75 -16.65
CA ILE A 414 12.45 3.27 -16.21
C ILE A 414 11.75 2.56 -17.38
N THR A 415 11.09 1.46 -17.10
CA THR A 415 10.44 0.61 -18.09
C THR A 415 9.00 0.34 -17.67
N LEU A 416 8.03 0.56 -18.56
CA LEU A 416 6.65 0.12 -18.37
C LEU A 416 6.61 -1.41 -18.48
N VAL A 417 6.24 -2.09 -17.39
CA VAL A 417 6.27 -3.57 -17.32
C VAL A 417 4.89 -4.21 -17.29
N THR A 418 3.86 -3.47 -16.89
CA THR A 418 2.46 -3.90 -16.98
C THR A 418 1.58 -2.70 -17.31
N TYR A 419 0.59 -2.89 -18.16
CA TYR A 419 -0.33 -1.85 -18.59
C TYR A 419 -1.77 -2.37 -18.56
N PHE A 420 -2.64 -1.63 -17.88
CA PHE A 420 -4.08 -1.86 -17.84
C PHE A 420 -4.77 -0.78 -18.70
N PRO A 421 -5.25 -1.16 -19.90
CA PRO A 421 -5.91 -0.20 -20.77
C PRO A 421 -7.25 0.23 -20.19
N HIS A 422 -7.62 1.50 -20.40
CA HIS A 422 -8.90 2.02 -19.90
C HIS A 422 -10.07 1.28 -20.49
N GLN A 423 -10.98 0.86 -19.61
CA GLN A 423 -12.23 0.20 -19.97
C GLN A 423 -13.41 0.99 -19.46
N THR A 424 -14.34 1.22 -20.35
CA THR A 424 -15.69 1.61 -19.96
C THR A 424 -16.49 0.32 -19.72
N THR A 425 -17.59 0.39 -18.98
CA THR A 425 -18.52 -0.74 -18.79
C THR A 425 -19.03 -1.32 -20.11
N THR A 426 -18.82 -0.62 -21.23
CA THR A 426 -19.17 -1.00 -22.60
C THR A 426 -17.98 -1.52 -23.41
N ASP A 427 -16.73 -1.29 -22.98
CA ASP A 427 -15.53 -1.72 -23.70
C ASP A 427 -15.17 -3.17 -23.36
N SER A 428 -15.58 -4.06 -24.25
CA SER A 428 -15.46 -5.50 -24.07
C SER A 428 -14.15 -6.12 -24.58
N GLY A 429 -13.11 -5.30 -24.92
CA GLY A 429 -12.20 -5.79 -25.95
C GLY A 429 -10.77 -6.19 -25.57
N THR A 430 -10.07 -5.52 -24.69
CA THR A 430 -8.60 -5.61 -24.68
C THR A 430 -7.90 -5.75 -23.33
N ALA A 431 -8.57 -5.59 -22.19
CA ALA A 431 -7.93 -5.79 -20.89
C ALA A 431 -7.73 -7.26 -20.55
N PRO A 432 -6.74 -7.57 -19.73
CA PRO A 432 -6.62 -8.87 -19.13
C PRO A 432 -7.93 -9.23 -18.43
N ARG A 433 -8.56 -10.33 -18.83
CA ARG A 433 -9.82 -10.80 -18.24
C ARG A 433 -9.59 -12.14 -17.60
N TYR A 434 -10.16 -12.28 -16.42
CA TYR A 434 -10.31 -13.58 -15.78
C TYR A 434 -11.80 -13.79 -15.51
N ASP A 435 -12.37 -14.88 -16.04
CA ASP A 435 -13.82 -15.20 -15.93
C ASP A 435 -14.77 -14.05 -16.32
N GLY A 436 -14.38 -13.21 -17.27
CA GLY A 436 -15.16 -12.05 -17.71
C GLY A 436 -15.00 -10.80 -16.84
N VAL A 437 -14.13 -10.83 -15.84
CA VAL A 437 -13.83 -9.68 -14.97
C VAL A 437 -12.69 -8.86 -15.56
N VAL A 438 -12.80 -7.55 -15.45
CA VAL A 438 -11.77 -6.59 -15.83
C VAL A 438 -10.89 -6.33 -14.61
N PHE A 439 -9.58 -6.34 -14.79
CA PHE A 439 -8.62 -5.90 -13.77
C PHE A 439 -8.31 -4.44 -14.01
N ASP A 440 -8.42 -3.64 -12.95
CA ASP A 440 -8.17 -2.21 -12.97
C ASP A 440 -7.60 -1.72 -11.62
N GLY A 441 -7.19 -0.45 -11.56
CA GLY A 441 -6.77 0.20 -10.33
C GLY A 441 -5.71 -0.56 -9.51
N PRO A 442 -4.62 -1.09 -10.10
CA PRO A 442 -3.54 -1.62 -9.27
C PRO A 442 -3.04 -0.50 -8.38
N ASP A 443 -2.94 -0.78 -7.10
CA ASP A 443 -2.53 0.19 -6.09
C ASP A 443 -1.27 -0.30 -5.38
N ASN A 444 -1.39 -1.14 -4.36
CA ASN A 444 -0.22 -1.64 -3.66
C ASN A 444 0.48 -2.78 -4.43
N VAL A 445 1.79 -2.89 -4.27
CA VAL A 445 2.61 -3.91 -4.93
C VAL A 445 3.57 -4.58 -3.97
N THR A 446 3.73 -5.90 -4.12
CA THR A 446 4.83 -6.66 -3.51
C THR A 446 5.46 -7.59 -4.55
N VAL A 447 6.68 -8.03 -4.28
CA VAL A 447 7.38 -9.01 -5.12
C VAL A 447 7.53 -10.31 -4.34
N THR A 448 7.08 -11.39 -4.93
CA THR A 448 7.20 -12.72 -4.31
C THR A 448 8.67 -13.16 -4.24
N PRO A 449 9.02 -14.14 -3.38
CA PRO A 449 10.36 -14.74 -3.36
C PRO A 449 10.81 -15.31 -4.72
N TRP A 450 9.88 -15.53 -5.64
CA TRP A 450 10.16 -16.04 -7.00
C TRP A 450 10.24 -14.95 -8.06
N GLY A 451 10.06 -13.66 -7.68
CA GLY A 451 10.18 -12.51 -8.56
C GLY A 451 8.92 -12.19 -9.38
N THR A 452 7.76 -12.75 -9.03
CA THR A 452 6.46 -12.40 -9.60
C THR A 452 5.87 -11.24 -8.81
N LEU A 453 5.23 -10.28 -9.48
CA LEU A 453 4.52 -9.19 -8.83
C LEU A 453 3.19 -9.69 -8.27
N VAL A 454 2.83 -9.20 -7.10
CA VAL A 454 1.48 -9.30 -6.57
C VAL A 454 0.97 -7.88 -6.34
N LEU A 455 -0.19 -7.58 -6.92
CA LEU A 455 -0.84 -6.28 -6.89
C LEU A 455 -2.14 -6.40 -6.09
N ALA A 456 -2.45 -5.38 -5.32
CA ALA A 456 -3.76 -5.17 -4.72
C ALA A 456 -4.51 -4.11 -5.52
N GLU A 457 -5.79 -4.32 -5.78
CA GLU A 457 -6.62 -3.37 -6.55
C GLU A 457 -7.38 -2.40 -5.64
N ASP A 458 -7.38 -1.10 -6.03
CA ASP A 458 -8.38 -0.08 -5.69
C ASP A 458 -9.15 0.28 -6.96
N GLY A 459 -9.94 -0.66 -7.45
CA GLY A 459 -10.63 -0.57 -8.74
C GLY A 459 -12.13 -0.35 -8.64
N VAL A 460 -12.81 -0.52 -9.78
CA VAL A 460 -14.27 -0.41 -9.87
C VAL A 460 -14.92 -1.78 -9.65
N GLY A 461 -15.82 -1.87 -8.67
CA GLY A 461 -16.53 -3.11 -8.33
C GLY A 461 -15.82 -3.94 -7.28
N ALA A 462 -15.81 -5.26 -7.44
CA ALA A 462 -15.14 -6.15 -6.50
C ALA A 462 -13.65 -6.23 -6.83
N SER A 463 -12.81 -5.69 -5.96
CA SER A 463 -11.36 -5.67 -6.12
C SER A 463 -10.73 -7.05 -6.03
N HIS A 464 -9.57 -7.20 -6.66
CA HIS A 464 -8.79 -8.44 -6.70
C HIS A 464 -7.39 -8.26 -6.10
N VAL A 465 -6.84 -9.37 -5.65
CA VAL A 465 -5.40 -9.54 -5.54
C VAL A 465 -4.92 -10.21 -6.82
N LEU A 466 -3.98 -9.59 -7.50
CA LEU A 466 -3.49 -10.04 -8.80
C LEU A 466 -2.06 -10.56 -8.71
N SER A 467 -1.73 -11.55 -9.53
CA SER A 467 -0.33 -11.86 -9.85
C SER A 467 -0.02 -11.37 -11.26
N SER A 468 1.09 -10.66 -11.43
CA SER A 468 1.50 -10.14 -12.71
C SER A 468 2.97 -10.46 -12.99
N THR A 469 3.25 -10.89 -14.21
CA THR A 469 4.63 -11.07 -14.68
C THR A 469 5.01 -9.87 -15.53
N PRO A 470 6.13 -9.20 -15.26
CA PRO A 470 6.61 -8.12 -16.12
C PRO A 470 6.62 -8.50 -17.59
N GLY A 471 5.86 -7.77 -18.43
CA GLY A 471 5.68 -8.08 -19.86
C GLY A 471 4.90 -9.35 -20.17
N GLY A 472 4.28 -9.98 -19.18
CA GLY A 472 3.53 -11.21 -19.30
C GLY A 472 2.08 -11.12 -18.80
N PRO A 473 1.44 -12.27 -18.58
CA PRO A 473 0.03 -12.30 -18.18
C PRO A 473 -0.19 -11.86 -16.74
N THR A 474 -1.42 -11.43 -16.47
CA THR A 474 -1.96 -11.11 -15.14
C THR A 474 -3.10 -12.08 -14.81
N TYR A 475 -3.13 -12.58 -13.58
CA TYR A 475 -4.14 -13.54 -13.10
C TYR A 475 -4.69 -13.10 -11.73
N ALA A 476 -5.97 -13.33 -11.48
CA ALA A 476 -6.54 -13.16 -10.15
C ALA A 476 -6.05 -14.27 -9.19
N ILE A 477 -5.61 -13.85 -8.02
CA ILE A 477 -5.26 -14.71 -6.88
C ILE A 477 -6.44 -14.78 -5.89
N ALA A 478 -7.13 -13.67 -5.69
CA ALA A 478 -8.26 -13.55 -4.80
C ALA A 478 -9.23 -12.48 -5.31
N ARG A 479 -10.51 -12.56 -4.86
CA ARG A 479 -11.50 -11.52 -5.08
C ARG A 479 -12.21 -11.20 -3.78
N ASN A 480 -12.40 -9.91 -3.50
CA ASN A 480 -13.19 -9.45 -2.36
C ASN A 480 -14.66 -9.80 -2.58
N GLN A 481 -15.27 -10.48 -1.59
CA GLN A 481 -16.70 -10.80 -1.57
C GLN A 481 -17.45 -10.11 -0.44
N LEU A 482 -16.74 -9.36 0.41
CA LEU A 482 -17.34 -8.65 1.52
C LEU A 482 -18.10 -7.43 1.02
N ASN A 483 -19.41 -7.58 0.86
CA ASN A 483 -20.28 -6.46 0.52
C ASN A 483 -20.46 -5.56 1.75
N ILE A 484 -19.99 -4.32 1.68
CA ILE A 484 -20.15 -3.28 2.71
C ILE A 484 -21.32 -2.32 2.41
N GLY A 485 -21.93 -2.45 1.22
CA GLY A 485 -23.15 -1.75 0.80
C GLY A 485 -24.42 -2.51 1.13
N THR A 486 -25.42 -2.39 0.29
CA THR A 486 -26.68 -3.13 0.39
C THR A 486 -26.75 -4.26 -0.64
N ALA A 487 -27.78 -5.13 -0.54
CA ALA A 487 -28.00 -6.15 -1.56
C ALA A 487 -28.36 -5.55 -2.93
N GLU A 488 -29.04 -4.40 -2.93
CA GLU A 488 -29.50 -3.69 -4.14
C GLU A 488 -28.40 -2.79 -4.73
N ALA A 489 -27.45 -2.35 -3.90
CA ALA A 489 -26.29 -1.54 -4.25
C ALA A 489 -25.05 -2.10 -3.56
N PRO A 490 -24.48 -3.19 -4.04
CA PRO A 490 -23.29 -3.78 -3.45
C PRO A 490 -22.10 -2.85 -3.60
N GLU A 491 -21.36 -2.68 -2.52
CA GLU A 491 -20.10 -1.94 -2.46
C GLU A 491 -19.02 -2.85 -1.89
N TYR A 492 -17.83 -2.79 -2.48
CA TYR A 492 -16.67 -3.57 -2.06
C TYR A 492 -15.52 -2.62 -1.81
N SER A 493 -14.79 -2.86 -0.73
CA SER A 493 -13.57 -2.13 -0.45
C SER A 493 -12.42 -2.68 -1.27
N GLU A 494 -11.41 -1.87 -1.43
CA GLU A 494 -10.12 -2.25 -2.00
C GLU A 494 -9.40 -3.32 -1.18
N PHE A 495 -8.41 -3.96 -1.83
CA PHE A 495 -7.36 -4.71 -1.13
C PHE A 495 -6.15 -3.81 -0.89
N THR A 496 -5.49 -3.99 0.27
CA THR A 496 -4.28 -3.22 0.63
C THR A 496 -3.22 -4.11 1.27
N GLY A 497 -1.99 -3.59 1.34
CA GLY A 497 -0.87 -4.14 2.09
C GLY A 497 -0.46 -5.58 1.79
N PRO A 498 -0.43 -6.06 0.52
CA PRO A 498 -0.04 -7.43 0.21
C PRO A 498 1.43 -7.64 0.60
N THR A 499 1.70 -8.66 1.43
CA THR A 499 3.08 -8.97 1.86
C THR A 499 3.26 -10.46 2.07
N PHE A 500 4.37 -11.03 1.58
CA PHE A 500 4.70 -12.44 1.76
C PHE A 500 5.66 -12.65 2.92
N THR A 501 5.48 -13.76 3.63
CA THR A 501 6.54 -14.27 4.52
C THR A 501 7.82 -14.54 3.72
N SER A 502 8.97 -14.43 4.37
CA SER A 502 10.28 -14.65 3.76
C SER A 502 10.43 -16.04 3.10
N ASP A 503 9.70 -17.05 3.62
CA ASP A 503 9.66 -18.40 3.06
C ASP A 503 8.59 -18.59 1.96
N GLY A 504 7.83 -17.56 1.62
CA GLY A 504 6.81 -17.56 0.58
C GLY A 504 5.56 -18.40 0.87
N LYS A 505 5.34 -18.80 2.12
CA LYS A 505 4.24 -19.73 2.44
C LYS A 505 2.93 -19.06 2.78
N VAL A 506 2.99 -17.82 3.26
CA VAL A 506 1.82 -17.04 3.66
C VAL A 506 1.85 -15.69 2.96
N LEU A 507 0.76 -15.34 2.31
CA LEU A 507 0.45 -13.98 1.87
C LEU A 507 -0.45 -13.36 2.93
N PHE A 508 -0.03 -12.23 3.49
CA PHE A 508 -0.93 -11.35 4.23
C PHE A 508 -1.47 -10.28 3.28
N VAL A 509 -2.74 -9.95 3.43
CA VAL A 509 -3.44 -8.92 2.64
C VAL A 509 -4.62 -8.40 3.43
N ASN A 510 -5.00 -7.14 3.23
CA ASN A 510 -6.12 -6.54 3.92
C ASN A 510 -7.29 -6.28 2.96
N ILE A 511 -8.51 -6.36 3.48
CA ILE A 511 -9.68 -5.65 2.98
C ILE A 511 -9.74 -4.35 3.79
N GLN A 512 -9.53 -3.19 3.15
CA GLN A 512 -9.31 -1.91 3.85
C GLN A 512 -10.49 -1.55 4.75
N THR A 513 -11.70 -1.50 4.20
CA THR A 513 -12.93 -1.23 4.96
C THR A 513 -13.77 -2.51 5.09
N PRO A 514 -14.14 -2.94 6.29
CA PRO A 514 -14.05 -2.24 7.59
C PRO A 514 -12.67 -2.31 8.25
N GLY A 515 -11.73 -3.07 7.74
CA GLY A 515 -10.43 -3.41 8.28
C GLY A 515 -10.38 -4.89 8.65
N ILE A 516 -9.96 -5.73 7.69
CA ILE A 516 -9.75 -7.17 7.92
C ILE A 516 -8.38 -7.53 7.38
N THR A 517 -7.53 -8.07 8.24
CA THR A 517 -6.24 -8.65 7.81
C THR A 517 -6.40 -10.15 7.66
N LEU A 518 -6.05 -10.65 6.49
CA LEU A 518 -6.15 -12.05 6.10
C LEU A 518 -4.75 -12.66 5.93
N ALA A 519 -4.58 -13.91 6.38
CA ALA A 519 -3.42 -14.74 6.11
C ALA A 519 -3.82 -15.83 5.13
N VAL A 520 -3.37 -15.73 3.89
CA VAL A 520 -3.70 -16.67 2.82
C VAL A 520 -2.58 -17.69 2.66
N THR A 521 -2.93 -18.98 2.70
CA THR A 521 -2.02 -20.10 2.54
C THR A 521 -2.43 -20.94 1.33
N GLY A 522 -1.46 -21.57 0.68
CA GLY A 522 -1.74 -22.40 -0.48
C GLY A 522 -0.47 -22.88 -1.19
N PRO A 523 -0.60 -23.53 -2.33
CA PRO A 523 0.53 -24.03 -3.12
C PRO A 523 1.18 -22.92 -3.96
N TRP A 524 1.63 -21.83 -3.31
CA TRP A 524 2.15 -20.62 -3.92
C TRP A 524 3.25 -20.88 -4.95
N GLU A 525 4.28 -21.68 -4.59
CA GLU A 525 5.40 -21.98 -5.48
C GLU A 525 4.96 -22.61 -6.80
N LYS A 526 3.86 -23.38 -6.78
CA LYS A 526 3.31 -24.02 -7.98
C LYS A 526 2.84 -23.02 -9.04
N TYR A 527 2.32 -21.86 -8.61
CA TYR A 527 1.72 -20.85 -9.49
C TYR A 527 2.58 -19.61 -9.66
N LEU A 528 3.29 -19.18 -8.63
CA LEU A 528 4.13 -17.99 -8.63
C LEU A 528 5.61 -18.32 -8.86
N GLY A 529 6.03 -19.56 -8.59
CA GLY A 529 7.35 -20.07 -8.95
C GLY A 529 7.46 -20.22 -10.48
N ARG A 530 8.55 -19.69 -11.04
CA ARG A 530 8.85 -19.86 -12.47
C ARG A 530 9.47 -21.24 -12.72
N LYS A 531 9.07 -21.93 -13.81
CA LYS A 531 9.66 -23.19 -14.25
C LYS A 531 11.07 -23.00 -14.82
#